data_edbdab53bf59c3a3a74da670f6dafd69
#
_entry.id   edbdab53bf59c3a3a74da670f6dafd69
#
_cell.length_a   1.000
_cell.length_b   1.000
_cell.length_c   1.000
_cell.angle_alpha   90.00
_cell.angle_beta   90.00
_cell.angle_gamma   90.00
#
_symmetry.space_group_name_H-M   'P 1'
#
loop_
_entity.id
_entity.type
_entity.pdbx_description
1 polymer ?
#
loop_
_entity_poly.entity_id
_entity_poly.type
_entity_poly.pdbx_seq_one_letter_code
_entity_poly.pdbx_strand_id
1 'polypeptide(L)'
;MGEKKQFRLPMEFPFYTQRMTAENWEAEQFPDFETADHWTFRSCGIASLRMVLDGFGKDVERHWPMIEKGLAAGAYKDGVGWIHWGLAHMAEEYGIFAEALRGKTPEELKAALDWGCPCIISVAPFFQGGKPNPYVGGTYGKGGHLVPCFGYETENGELTAFLVHHPSAFPEKNKPEWWVPMKEFLASFGGNFIRFSAEPFSAEDK
;
A
#
# COMPACT_ATOMS: atom_id res chain seq x y z
N MET A 1 22.75 7.75 23.38
CA MET A 1 21.85 7.01 22.50
C MET A 1 20.45 7.56 22.79
N GLY A 2 19.75 8.01 21.77
CA GLY A 2 18.42 8.56 21.91
C GLY A 2 17.38 7.48 22.27
N GLU A 3 16.26 7.90 22.86
CA GLU A 3 15.15 6.99 23.15
C GLU A 3 14.40 6.68 21.85
N LYS A 4 14.50 5.43 21.36
CA LYS A 4 13.73 4.93 20.24
C LYS A 4 12.37 4.44 20.70
N LYS A 5 11.32 4.86 20.00
CA LYS A 5 9.93 4.42 20.21
C LYS A 5 9.34 3.94 18.91
N GLN A 6 8.72 2.75 18.94
CA GLN A 6 7.99 2.19 17.82
C GLN A 6 6.50 2.23 18.13
N PHE A 7 5.74 2.71 17.17
CA PHE A 7 4.29 2.67 17.14
C PHE A 7 3.85 1.69 16.05
N ARG A 8 2.88 0.84 16.39
CA ARG A 8 2.17 -0.04 15.45
C ARG A 8 0.68 0.08 15.73
N LEU A 9 -0.13 0.07 14.69
CA LEU A 9 -1.57 -0.06 14.87
C LEU A 9 -1.91 -1.36 15.58
N PRO A 10 -2.92 -1.37 16.47
CA PRO A 10 -3.29 -2.52 17.29
C PRO A 10 -4.12 -3.56 16.53
N MET A 11 -3.85 -3.76 15.24
CA MET A 11 -4.49 -4.75 14.38
C MET A 11 -3.41 -5.50 13.60
N GLU A 12 -3.71 -6.76 13.28
CA GLU A 12 -2.83 -7.59 12.48
C GLU A 12 -3.12 -7.40 10.99
N PHE A 13 -2.08 -7.16 10.21
CA PHE A 13 -2.16 -7.06 8.76
C PHE A 13 -1.52 -8.30 8.15
N PRO A 14 -2.30 -9.21 7.54
CA PRO A 14 -1.73 -10.35 6.84
C PRO A 14 -0.93 -9.85 5.62
N PHE A 15 0.11 -10.58 5.26
CA PHE A 15 0.89 -10.24 4.08
C PHE A 15 0.36 -10.96 2.84
N TYR A 16 -0.10 -10.20 1.86
CA TYR A 16 -0.47 -10.67 0.53
C TYR A 16 0.54 -10.18 -0.50
N THR A 17 1.11 -11.11 -1.27
CA THR A 17 1.97 -10.75 -2.41
C THR A 17 1.12 -10.38 -3.63
N GLN A 18 1.64 -9.49 -4.47
CA GLN A 18 1.06 -9.27 -5.80
C GLN A 18 1.56 -10.29 -6.84
N ARG A 19 2.58 -11.11 -6.46
CA ARG A 19 3.21 -12.05 -7.38
C ARG A 19 2.36 -13.30 -7.52
N MET A 20 1.95 -13.56 -8.76
CA MET A 20 1.33 -14.83 -9.16
C MET A 20 2.39 -15.78 -9.70
N THR A 21 2.25 -17.06 -9.42
CA THR A 21 3.15 -18.14 -9.82
C THR A 21 2.34 -19.33 -10.29
N ALA A 22 3.00 -20.33 -10.88
CA ALA A 22 2.35 -21.56 -11.29
C ALA A 22 1.68 -22.31 -10.11
N GLU A 23 2.13 -22.04 -8.87
CA GLU A 23 1.64 -22.71 -7.67
C GLU A 23 0.47 -22.02 -6.98
N ASN A 24 0.24 -20.70 -7.23
CA ASN A 24 -0.77 -19.93 -6.47
C ASN A 24 -1.88 -19.28 -7.30
N TRP A 25 -1.75 -19.15 -8.61
CA TRP A 25 -2.70 -18.44 -9.44
C TRP A 25 -4.13 -19.01 -9.40
N GLU A 26 -4.27 -20.36 -9.37
CA GLU A 26 -5.57 -21.00 -9.25
C GLU A 26 -6.24 -20.74 -7.90
N ALA A 27 -5.46 -20.75 -6.81
CA ALA A 27 -5.95 -20.45 -5.47
C ALA A 27 -6.38 -18.98 -5.33
N GLU A 28 -5.80 -18.08 -6.13
CA GLU A 28 -6.18 -16.67 -6.23
C GLU A 28 -7.25 -16.43 -7.32
N GLN A 29 -7.83 -17.52 -7.86
CA GLN A 29 -9.00 -17.56 -8.76
C GLN A 29 -8.80 -16.87 -10.11
N PHE A 30 -7.59 -16.80 -10.62
CA PHE A 30 -7.35 -16.32 -11.98
C PHE A 30 -7.92 -17.30 -13.03
N PRO A 31 -8.40 -16.81 -14.18
CA PRO A 31 -8.98 -17.67 -15.23
C PRO A 31 -7.92 -18.55 -15.92
N ASP A 32 -6.69 -18.05 -16.01
CA ASP A 32 -5.53 -18.71 -16.58
C ASP A 32 -4.23 -18.08 -16.07
N PHE A 33 -3.10 -18.77 -16.32
CA PHE A 33 -1.79 -18.30 -15.87
C PHE A 33 -1.29 -17.07 -16.64
N GLU A 34 -1.66 -16.90 -17.91
CA GLU A 34 -1.26 -15.73 -18.71
C GLU A 34 -1.86 -14.45 -18.11
N THR A 35 -3.13 -14.49 -17.73
CA THR A 35 -3.81 -13.40 -17.03
C THR A 35 -3.15 -13.13 -15.66
N ALA A 36 -2.83 -14.18 -14.92
CA ALA A 36 -2.15 -14.06 -13.62
C ALA A 36 -0.75 -13.43 -13.74
N ASP A 37 0.03 -13.85 -14.73
CA ASP A 37 1.36 -13.30 -15.00
C ASP A 37 1.27 -11.83 -15.42
N HIS A 38 0.31 -11.46 -16.25
CA HIS A 38 0.04 -10.07 -16.63
C HIS A 38 -0.20 -9.17 -15.41
N TRP A 39 -0.98 -9.64 -14.43
CA TRP A 39 -1.31 -8.87 -13.23
C TRP A 39 -0.24 -8.90 -12.15
N THR A 40 0.71 -9.82 -12.22
CA THR A 40 1.86 -9.89 -11.29
C THR A 40 2.60 -8.55 -11.17
N PHE A 41 2.73 -7.80 -12.25
CA PHE A 41 3.43 -6.51 -12.25
C PHE A 41 2.50 -5.29 -12.06
N ARG A 42 1.21 -5.51 -11.88
CA ARG A 42 0.19 -4.44 -11.91
C ARG A 42 -0.70 -4.37 -10.69
N SER A 43 -0.70 -5.40 -9.83
CA SER A 43 -1.73 -5.54 -8.81
C SER A 43 -1.32 -5.14 -7.38
N CYS A 44 -0.26 -4.30 -7.23
CA CYS A 44 0.17 -3.80 -5.91
C CYS A 44 -0.97 -3.11 -5.13
N GLY A 45 -1.83 -2.37 -5.82
CA GLY A 45 -2.98 -1.70 -5.19
C GLY A 45 -3.98 -2.68 -4.60
N ILE A 46 -4.28 -3.78 -5.32
CA ILE A 46 -5.18 -4.83 -4.84
C ILE A 46 -4.55 -5.63 -3.69
N ALA A 47 -3.28 -6.02 -3.81
CA ALA A 47 -2.57 -6.68 -2.71
C ALA A 47 -2.60 -5.83 -1.44
N SER A 48 -2.34 -4.52 -1.57
CA SER A 48 -2.36 -3.57 -0.45
C SER A 48 -3.76 -3.38 0.14
N LEU A 49 -4.79 -3.25 -0.72
CA LEU A 49 -6.17 -3.09 -0.26
C LEU A 49 -6.66 -4.33 0.50
N ARG A 50 -6.34 -5.54 -0.01
CA ARG A 50 -6.67 -6.80 0.69
C ARG A 50 -6.05 -6.84 2.08
N MET A 51 -4.76 -6.49 2.22
CA MET A 51 -4.08 -6.46 3.52
C MET A 51 -4.75 -5.51 4.51
N VAL A 52 -5.17 -4.33 4.05
CA VAL A 52 -5.85 -3.33 4.90
C VAL A 52 -7.25 -3.81 5.29
N LEU A 53 -8.04 -4.30 4.35
CA LEU A 53 -9.42 -4.76 4.63
C LEU A 53 -9.44 -5.97 5.56
N ASP A 54 -8.53 -6.93 5.34
CA ASP A 54 -8.38 -8.09 6.23
C ASP A 54 -7.93 -7.65 7.65
N GLY A 55 -7.03 -6.66 7.74
CA GLY A 55 -6.65 -6.04 9.01
C GLY A 55 -7.84 -5.44 9.78
N PHE A 56 -8.90 -5.01 9.09
CA PHE A 56 -10.19 -4.63 9.69
C PHE A 56 -11.13 -5.83 9.95
N GLY A 57 -10.65 -7.07 9.74
CA GLY A 57 -11.44 -8.28 9.93
C GLY A 57 -12.53 -8.48 8.88
N LYS A 58 -12.37 -7.91 7.69
CA LYS A 58 -13.32 -8.11 6.59
C LYS A 58 -13.03 -9.41 5.86
N ASP A 59 -14.09 -10.10 5.43
CA ASP A 59 -13.96 -11.24 4.52
C ASP A 59 -13.64 -10.71 3.12
N VAL A 60 -12.37 -10.83 2.71
CA VAL A 60 -11.89 -10.29 1.45
C VAL A 60 -11.80 -11.39 0.39
N GLU A 61 -12.25 -11.07 -0.81
CA GLU A 61 -12.16 -11.98 -1.94
C GLU A 61 -10.70 -12.29 -2.31
N ARG A 62 -10.51 -13.32 -3.12
CA ARG A 62 -9.24 -13.66 -3.74
C ARG A 62 -8.78 -12.56 -4.70
N HIS A 63 -7.55 -12.66 -5.12
CA HIS A 63 -6.88 -11.57 -5.85
C HIS A 63 -7.59 -11.19 -7.15
N TRP A 64 -7.95 -12.21 -7.96
CA TRP A 64 -8.59 -11.97 -9.24
C TRP A 64 -9.99 -11.35 -9.12
N PRO A 65 -10.93 -11.87 -8.33
CA PRO A 65 -12.23 -11.21 -8.14
C PRO A 65 -12.12 -9.75 -7.68
N MET A 66 -11.14 -9.41 -6.84
CA MET A 66 -10.92 -8.02 -6.46
C MET A 66 -10.37 -7.17 -7.62
N ILE A 67 -9.53 -7.74 -8.47
CA ILE A 67 -9.09 -7.05 -9.71
C ILE A 67 -10.31 -6.78 -10.60
N GLU A 68 -11.17 -7.77 -10.84
CA GLU A 68 -12.38 -7.61 -11.67
C GLU A 68 -13.31 -6.52 -11.13
N LYS A 69 -13.55 -6.51 -9.82
CA LYS A 69 -14.32 -5.42 -9.17
C LYS A 69 -13.70 -4.05 -9.42
N GLY A 70 -12.40 -3.93 -9.21
CA GLY A 70 -11.70 -2.67 -9.42
C GLY A 70 -11.70 -2.21 -10.88
N LEU A 71 -11.60 -3.13 -11.84
CA LEU A 71 -11.74 -2.83 -13.28
C LEU A 71 -13.16 -2.34 -13.59
N ALA A 72 -14.17 -3.04 -13.10
CA ALA A 72 -15.57 -2.67 -13.30
C ALA A 72 -15.91 -1.31 -12.68
N ALA A 73 -15.31 -0.98 -11.53
CA ALA A 73 -15.46 0.31 -10.87
C ALA A 73 -14.60 1.45 -11.48
N GLY A 74 -13.78 1.17 -12.50
CA GLY A 74 -12.86 2.15 -13.08
C GLY A 74 -11.74 2.57 -12.15
N ALA A 75 -11.40 1.74 -11.16
CA ALA A 75 -10.34 1.98 -10.20
C ALA A 75 -8.92 1.74 -10.75
N TYR A 76 -8.82 1.16 -11.94
CA TYR A 76 -7.56 0.96 -12.66
C TYR A 76 -7.59 1.67 -14.00
N LYS A 77 -6.45 2.25 -14.39
CA LYS A 77 -6.27 2.90 -15.68
C LYS A 77 -4.94 2.47 -16.29
N ASP A 78 -4.99 1.95 -17.51
CA ASP A 78 -3.79 1.58 -18.26
C ASP A 78 -2.82 2.76 -18.40
N GLY A 79 -1.53 2.48 -18.23
CA GLY A 79 -0.47 3.49 -18.25
C GLY A 79 -0.37 4.34 -16.97
N VAL A 80 -1.35 4.24 -16.06
CA VAL A 80 -1.34 4.95 -14.76
C VAL A 80 -1.26 3.98 -13.58
N GLY A 81 -2.04 2.89 -13.64
CA GLY A 81 -2.18 1.92 -12.55
C GLY A 81 -3.44 2.15 -11.71
N TRP A 82 -3.40 1.69 -10.46
CA TRP A 82 -4.50 1.82 -9.51
C TRP A 82 -4.66 3.26 -9.04
N ILE A 83 -5.87 3.78 -9.17
CA ILE A 83 -6.23 5.15 -8.82
C ILE A 83 -6.66 5.19 -7.36
N HIS A 84 -6.08 6.09 -6.57
CA HIS A 84 -6.31 6.17 -5.11
C HIS A 84 -7.80 6.29 -4.74
N TRP A 85 -8.55 7.19 -5.39
CA TRP A 85 -9.98 7.34 -5.12
C TRP A 85 -10.78 6.08 -5.49
N GLY A 86 -10.35 5.35 -6.53
CA GLY A 86 -10.98 4.09 -6.93
C GLY A 86 -10.78 3.00 -5.88
N LEU A 87 -9.55 2.87 -5.34
CA LEU A 87 -9.29 1.94 -4.23
C LEU A 87 -10.02 2.36 -2.95
N ALA A 88 -10.14 3.66 -2.68
CA ALA A 88 -10.92 4.16 -1.56
C ALA A 88 -12.40 3.78 -1.70
N HIS A 89 -12.98 3.98 -2.89
CA HIS A 89 -14.37 3.59 -3.16
C HIS A 89 -14.59 2.07 -3.04
N MET A 90 -13.64 1.25 -3.49
CA MET A 90 -13.72 -0.20 -3.29
C MET A 90 -13.78 -0.59 -1.79
N ALA A 91 -13.09 0.15 -0.91
CA ALA A 91 -13.13 -0.12 0.52
C ALA A 91 -14.50 0.15 1.14
N GLU A 92 -15.25 1.11 0.61
CA GLU A 92 -16.60 1.45 1.07
C GLU A 92 -17.58 0.28 0.90
N GLU A 93 -17.40 -0.57 -0.13
CA GLU A 93 -18.21 -1.79 -0.33
C GLU A 93 -18.07 -2.78 0.84
N TYR A 94 -16.93 -2.74 1.56
CA TYR A 94 -16.68 -3.53 2.77
C TYR A 94 -17.08 -2.81 4.06
N GLY A 95 -17.72 -1.64 3.95
CA GLY A 95 -18.10 -0.82 5.10
C GLY A 95 -16.90 -0.18 5.80
N ILE A 96 -15.83 0.10 5.06
CA ILE A 96 -14.65 0.83 5.54
C ILE A 96 -14.63 2.20 4.88
N PHE A 97 -14.60 3.25 5.70
CA PHE A 97 -14.42 4.62 5.21
C PHE A 97 -12.99 4.83 4.74
N ALA A 98 -12.83 5.46 3.58
CA ALA A 98 -11.53 5.69 3.00
C ALA A 98 -11.45 7.07 2.34
N GLU A 99 -10.30 7.72 2.48
CA GLU A 99 -10.07 9.04 1.89
C GLU A 99 -8.72 9.09 1.17
N ALA A 100 -8.76 9.45 -0.10
CA ALA A 100 -7.56 9.64 -0.92
C ALA A 100 -7.00 11.05 -0.76
N LEU A 101 -5.80 11.18 -0.22
CA LEU A 101 -5.12 12.42 0.10
C LEU A 101 -3.91 12.64 -0.82
N ARG A 102 -3.63 13.91 -1.14
CA ARG A 102 -2.53 14.31 -2.03
C ARG A 102 -1.73 15.47 -1.45
N GLY A 103 -0.46 15.56 -1.84
CA GLY A 103 0.44 16.64 -1.43
C GLY A 103 0.74 16.63 0.06
N LYS A 104 0.69 15.49 0.69
CA LYS A 104 0.86 15.29 2.13
C LYS A 104 2.31 15.04 2.53
N THR A 105 2.62 15.40 3.75
CA THR A 105 3.95 15.22 4.37
C THR A 105 4.04 13.90 5.14
N PRO A 106 5.24 13.42 5.52
CA PRO A 106 5.40 12.30 6.43
C PRO A 106 4.75 12.52 7.80
N GLU A 107 4.72 13.76 8.31
CA GLU A 107 4.09 14.11 9.58
C GLU A 107 2.57 13.97 9.50
N GLU A 108 1.95 14.33 8.37
CA GLU A 108 0.52 14.10 8.15
C GLU A 108 0.18 12.62 8.00
N LEU A 109 1.07 11.81 7.40
CA LEU A 109 0.94 10.35 7.38
C LEU A 109 1.04 9.78 8.79
N LYS A 110 2.02 10.26 9.59
CA LYS A 110 2.13 9.89 11.01
C LYS A 110 0.86 10.23 11.78
N ALA A 111 0.31 11.43 11.58
CA ALA A 111 -0.94 11.84 12.23
C ALA A 111 -2.11 10.92 11.89
N ALA A 112 -2.25 10.47 10.63
CA ALA A 112 -3.26 9.49 10.25
C ALA A 112 -3.08 8.15 11.01
N LEU A 113 -1.84 7.68 11.16
CA LEU A 113 -1.55 6.48 11.96
C LEU A 113 -1.85 6.68 13.45
N ASP A 114 -1.55 7.87 14.02
CA ASP A 114 -1.89 8.20 15.41
C ASP A 114 -3.41 8.16 15.67
N TRP A 115 -4.22 8.49 14.66
CA TRP A 115 -5.69 8.36 14.72
C TRP A 115 -6.21 6.93 14.51
N GLY A 116 -5.30 5.95 14.39
CA GLY A 116 -5.68 4.55 14.19
C GLY A 116 -5.98 4.17 12.74
N CYS A 117 -5.65 5.03 11.78
CA CYS A 117 -5.92 4.82 10.36
C CYS A 117 -4.73 4.13 9.66
N PRO A 118 -4.83 2.85 9.26
CA PRO A 118 -3.87 2.29 8.32
C PRO A 118 -3.94 3.06 7.00
N CYS A 119 -2.81 3.14 6.30
CA CYS A 119 -2.72 3.90 5.06
C CYS A 119 -2.16 3.03 3.92
N ILE A 120 -2.65 3.24 2.70
CA ILE A 120 -1.95 2.77 1.49
C ILE A 120 -1.22 3.96 0.90
N ILE A 121 0.11 3.89 0.87
CA ILE A 121 0.98 4.99 0.44
C ILE A 121 1.54 4.76 -0.96
N SER A 122 1.73 5.85 -1.73
CA SER A 122 2.37 5.82 -3.04
C SER A 122 3.85 6.10 -2.91
N VAL A 123 4.68 5.13 -3.30
CA VAL A 123 6.14 5.17 -3.16
C VAL A 123 6.83 4.71 -4.44
N ALA A 124 8.10 5.09 -4.62
CA ALA A 124 8.91 4.50 -5.67
C ALA A 124 9.06 2.99 -5.44
N PRO A 125 9.03 2.16 -6.50
CA PRO A 125 9.27 0.73 -6.36
C PRO A 125 10.53 0.46 -5.54
N PHE A 126 10.43 -0.50 -4.62
CA PHE A 126 11.49 -0.94 -3.70
C PHE A 126 12.08 0.18 -2.80
N PHE A 127 11.39 1.31 -2.66
CA PHE A 127 11.90 2.52 -2.00
C PHE A 127 13.24 3.02 -2.58
N GLN A 128 13.38 2.94 -3.92
CA GLN A 128 14.59 3.31 -4.64
C GLN A 128 14.49 4.66 -5.38
N GLY A 129 13.65 5.57 -4.90
CA GLY A 129 13.53 6.92 -5.47
C GLY A 129 14.90 7.59 -5.66
N GLY A 130 15.10 8.19 -6.84
CA GLY A 130 16.36 8.82 -7.23
C GLY A 130 17.49 7.85 -7.64
N LYS A 131 17.33 6.53 -7.43
CA LYS A 131 18.32 5.53 -7.90
C LYS A 131 18.09 5.15 -9.36
N PRO A 132 19.12 4.64 -10.08
CA PRO A 132 18.94 4.14 -11.44
C PRO A 132 17.84 3.08 -11.54
N ASN A 133 17.01 3.19 -12.56
CA ASN A 133 15.95 2.21 -12.85
C ASN A 133 16.40 1.29 -14.00
N PRO A 134 16.75 0.03 -13.70
CA PRO A 134 17.26 -0.90 -14.71
C PRO A 134 16.18 -1.44 -15.67
N TYR A 135 14.91 -1.22 -15.36
CA TYR A 135 13.79 -1.80 -16.13
C TYR A 135 13.30 -0.90 -17.26
N VAL A 136 13.32 0.43 -17.02
CA VAL A 136 12.81 1.41 -18.00
C VAL A 136 13.80 2.51 -18.33
N GLY A 137 15.00 2.45 -17.75
CA GLY A 137 16.02 3.49 -17.87
C GLY A 137 15.76 4.72 -17.01
N GLY A 138 16.72 5.65 -16.93
CA GLY A 138 16.63 6.82 -16.07
C GLY A 138 16.73 6.49 -14.59
N THR A 139 15.97 7.22 -13.75
CA THR A 139 15.92 7.02 -12.30
C THR A 139 14.48 6.77 -11.84
N TYR A 140 14.33 6.03 -10.74
CA TYR A 140 13.01 5.91 -10.08
C TYR A 140 12.53 7.30 -9.62
N GLY A 141 11.31 7.65 -10.01
CA GLY A 141 10.61 8.83 -9.49
C GLY A 141 10.09 8.62 -8.08
N LYS A 142 9.25 9.54 -7.63
CA LYS A 142 8.43 9.37 -6.42
C LYS A 142 7.07 8.80 -6.81
N GLY A 143 6.59 7.78 -6.08
CA GLY A 143 5.34 7.08 -6.41
C GLY A 143 5.51 5.98 -7.45
N GLY A 144 4.39 5.45 -7.93
CA GLY A 144 4.30 4.39 -8.95
C GLY A 144 4.17 2.98 -8.37
N HIS A 145 4.25 2.82 -7.05
CA HIS A 145 4.00 1.57 -6.34
C HIS A 145 3.17 1.84 -5.09
N LEU A 146 2.24 0.95 -4.74
CA LEU A 146 1.36 1.07 -3.61
C LEU A 146 1.69 0.03 -2.56
N VAL A 147 1.81 0.47 -1.30
CA VAL A 147 2.13 -0.39 -0.16
C VAL A 147 1.32 0.03 1.07
N PRO A 148 0.84 -0.91 1.92
CA PRO A 148 0.22 -0.54 3.18
C PRO A 148 1.27 -0.10 4.20
N CYS A 149 0.93 0.94 4.96
CA CYS A 149 1.70 1.52 6.05
C CYS A 149 0.85 1.47 7.32
N PHE A 150 1.41 0.93 8.41
CA PHE A 150 0.67 0.67 9.65
C PHE A 150 1.47 0.90 10.93
N GLY A 151 2.57 1.63 10.81
CA GLY A 151 3.36 2.03 11.96
C GLY A 151 4.51 2.98 11.60
N TYR A 152 5.16 3.50 12.63
CA TYR A 152 6.31 4.38 12.49
C TYR A 152 7.27 4.24 13.67
N GLU A 153 8.51 4.68 13.50
CA GLU A 153 9.54 4.76 14.53
C GLU A 153 9.96 6.22 14.71
N THR A 154 10.18 6.59 15.97
CA THR A 154 10.78 7.88 16.32
C THR A 154 12.02 7.69 17.19
N GLU A 155 12.99 8.61 17.06
CA GLU A 155 14.12 8.74 17.98
C GLU A 155 14.16 10.19 18.48
N ASN A 156 14.12 10.39 19.79
CA ASN A 156 14.01 11.73 20.43
C ASN A 156 12.82 12.57 19.91
N GLY A 157 11.72 11.90 19.50
CA GLY A 157 10.53 12.55 18.97
C GLY A 157 10.54 12.80 17.45
N GLU A 158 11.67 12.63 16.77
CA GLU A 158 11.78 12.78 15.32
C GLU A 158 11.50 11.46 14.60
N LEU A 159 10.79 11.49 13.45
CA LEU A 159 10.53 10.32 12.63
C LEU A 159 11.83 9.74 12.05
N THR A 160 12.05 8.43 12.24
CA THR A 160 13.22 7.70 11.74
C THR A 160 12.89 6.60 10.75
N ALA A 161 11.67 6.02 10.82
CA ALA A 161 11.22 5.00 9.87
C ALA A 161 9.69 4.91 9.81
N PHE A 162 9.16 4.32 8.73
CA PHE A 162 7.79 3.84 8.63
C PHE A 162 7.75 2.31 8.48
N LEU A 163 6.74 1.68 9.07
CA LEU A 163 6.48 0.24 8.98
C LEU A 163 5.51 -0.03 7.84
N VAL A 164 5.93 -0.85 6.90
CA VAL A 164 5.14 -1.21 5.71
C VAL A 164 5.16 -2.71 5.45
N HIS A 165 4.15 -3.20 4.74
CA HIS A 165 4.28 -4.39 3.93
C HIS A 165 4.66 -3.98 2.50
N HIS A 166 5.61 -4.65 1.90
CA HIS A 166 6.03 -4.37 0.53
C HIS A 166 5.71 -5.55 -0.39
N PRO A 167 4.49 -5.60 -0.98
CA PRO A 167 4.17 -6.58 -2.00
C PRO A 167 5.00 -6.32 -3.26
N SER A 168 5.50 -7.37 -3.89
CA SER A 168 6.32 -7.22 -5.08
C SER A 168 6.11 -8.36 -6.07
N ALA A 169 6.30 -8.09 -7.36
CA ALA A 169 6.41 -9.09 -8.40
C ALA A 169 7.69 -9.95 -8.25
N PHE A 170 8.70 -9.43 -7.57
CA PHE A 170 9.99 -10.07 -7.37
C PHE A 170 10.04 -10.70 -5.97
N PRO A 171 10.27 -12.04 -5.84
CA PRO A 171 10.21 -12.73 -4.55
C PRO A 171 11.17 -12.15 -3.52
N GLU A 172 12.40 -11.80 -3.93
CA GLU A 172 13.42 -11.23 -3.06
C GLU A 172 13.11 -9.79 -2.61
N LYS A 173 12.09 -9.18 -3.20
CA LYS A 173 11.60 -7.84 -2.86
C LYS A 173 10.31 -7.87 -2.04
N ASN A 174 9.65 -9.02 -1.90
CA ASN A 174 8.53 -9.17 -0.97
C ASN A 174 9.06 -9.05 0.47
N LYS A 175 8.59 -8.04 1.20
CA LYS A 175 9.05 -7.75 2.55
C LYS A 175 7.87 -7.45 3.48
N PRO A 176 7.38 -8.46 4.21
CA PRO A 176 6.46 -8.20 5.31
C PRO A 176 7.18 -7.42 6.42
N GLU A 177 6.45 -6.54 7.08
CA GLU A 177 6.93 -5.78 8.26
C GLU A 177 8.30 -5.10 8.06
N TRP A 178 8.46 -4.41 6.94
CA TRP A 178 9.69 -3.69 6.65
C TRP A 178 9.68 -2.29 7.28
N TRP A 179 10.63 -2.04 8.17
CA TRP A 179 10.95 -0.70 8.66
C TRP A 179 11.78 0.05 7.63
N VAL A 180 11.14 0.97 6.91
CA VAL A 180 11.78 1.78 5.86
C VAL A 180 12.38 3.03 6.50
N PRO A 181 13.72 3.20 6.45
CA PRO A 181 14.37 4.39 7.01
C PRO A 181 13.90 5.68 6.33
N MET A 182 13.79 6.78 7.07
CA MET A 182 13.30 8.06 6.56
C MET A 182 14.06 8.55 5.33
N LYS A 183 15.34 8.29 5.20
CA LYS A 183 16.13 8.65 4.01
C LYS A 183 15.57 8.00 2.74
N GLU A 184 15.26 6.70 2.79
CA GLU A 184 14.71 5.95 1.66
C GLU A 184 13.24 6.32 1.42
N PHE A 185 12.51 6.52 2.51
CA PHE A 185 11.12 6.97 2.49
C PHE A 185 10.97 8.31 1.77
N LEU A 186 11.71 9.34 2.20
CA LEU A 186 11.65 10.70 1.62
C LEU A 186 12.07 10.75 0.15
N ALA A 187 13.01 9.87 -0.25
CA ALA A 187 13.40 9.76 -1.65
C ALA A 187 12.29 9.15 -2.52
N SER A 188 11.39 8.38 -1.94
CA SER A 188 10.42 7.52 -2.64
C SER A 188 8.96 7.95 -2.49
N PHE A 189 8.60 8.57 -1.37
CA PHE A 189 7.23 8.95 -1.06
C PHE A 189 6.76 10.11 -1.95
N GLY A 190 5.64 9.88 -2.65
CA GLY A 190 5.05 10.84 -3.58
C GLY A 190 4.12 11.88 -2.94
N GLY A 191 3.96 11.87 -1.61
CA GLY A 191 3.01 12.75 -0.93
C GLY A 191 1.54 12.34 -1.11
N ASN A 192 1.28 11.13 -1.60
CA ASN A 192 -0.08 10.65 -1.84
C ASN A 192 -0.32 9.36 -1.04
N PHE A 193 -1.46 9.29 -0.36
CA PHE A 193 -1.89 8.09 0.33
C PHE A 193 -3.41 8.02 0.47
N ILE A 194 -3.92 6.84 0.79
CA ILE A 194 -5.31 6.60 1.17
C ILE A 194 -5.29 6.25 2.64
N ARG A 195 -6.07 6.94 3.48
CA ARG A 195 -6.30 6.55 4.88
C ARG A 195 -7.62 5.78 5.00
N PHE A 196 -7.67 4.84 5.92
CA PHE A 196 -8.83 3.96 6.13
C PHE A 196 -9.28 4.00 7.58
N SER A 197 -10.60 3.92 7.82
CA SER A 197 -11.18 3.92 9.15
C SER A 197 -12.45 3.06 9.19
N ALA A 198 -12.71 2.42 10.33
CA ALA A 198 -13.99 1.76 10.58
C ALA A 198 -15.12 2.77 10.82
N GLU A 199 -14.78 4.00 11.22
CA GLU A 199 -15.74 5.07 11.52
C GLU A 199 -15.58 6.22 10.50
N PRO A 200 -16.65 7.00 10.26
CA PRO A 200 -16.57 8.16 9.38
C PRO A 200 -15.53 9.18 9.87
N PHE A 201 -14.81 9.79 8.93
CA PHE A 201 -13.89 10.89 9.26
C PHE A 201 -14.67 12.11 9.74
N SER A 202 -14.27 12.66 10.88
CA SER A 202 -14.85 13.90 11.42
C SER A 202 -14.29 15.16 10.73
N ALA A 203 -14.92 16.30 10.97
CA ALA A 203 -14.41 17.58 10.47
C ALA A 203 -13.06 17.98 11.12
N GLU A 204 -12.75 17.43 12.28
CA GLU A 204 -11.49 17.65 13.02
C GLU A 204 -10.34 16.81 12.46
N ASP A 205 -10.63 15.79 11.64
CA ASP A 205 -9.66 14.90 11.00
C ASP A 205 -9.10 15.44 9.67
N LYS A 206 -9.47 16.68 9.28
CA LYS A 206 -9.12 17.28 7.97
C LYS A 206 -7.92 18.20 8.04
#